data_bb4002062870bd06cffc072ee4f98ec1
#
_entry.id   bb4002062870bd06cffc072ee4f98ec1
#
_cell.length_a   1.000
_cell.length_b   1.000
_cell.length_c   1.000
_cell.angle_alpha   90.00
_cell.angle_beta   90.00
_cell.angle_gamma   90.00
#
_symmetry.space_group_name_H-M   'P 1'
#
loop_
_entity.id
_entity.type
_entity.pdbx_description
1 polymer ?
#
loop_
_entity_poly.entity_id
_entity_poly.type
_entity_poly.pdbx_seq_one_letter_code
_entity_poly.pdbx_strand_id
1 'polypeptide(L)'
;MLKTGCLFRAFLAAALLLEASSLQTITALYGDTIKVPCNPGGVKPASHMFTKWKYDIPDSAPGDLLVKQAHMDEVTIQATGFYKDRVSMGNDSSLLISRATLEDQKTFTCMEVGPADIKEYSTNVLVYKKPSAPQIKDKVKELENGKLTAVGECVALNANPPANITWFKNDTQLTDDGKLIVITVLLKKDPTTGLTTTSSKLQYTAVKQDVYSTFTCTIQHPLGPVQVSAPEKFTVIYPTETVDLQVVNKGSIKEGDNVTLKCKADGNPRPTSFNFHLKGKKVTVDNTDTYALTDVTRNSTGEYKCSPVNNDKMVGSKNIVVHYLDVSLNPSGKIIKNVEEALEVQMQKNASADVKVSWTKDNEKLGKQPVFTQLKYSDSGVYECEVSVEGITKKRSFQLVVEGKPVIKKLDKKRGDEGKHKVLMCEAEGSPKPTVQWSINGTYEESPYINGKITHKITVLPRENLTVTCMVSNKLGADTKEILVSSLFEEERGKQKGTPGEGEDQAKLIVGIVVGLILAAMIVGIIYWIYQKKSKQGSWKTGEKERGTSEESKKLEENNHKPEV
;
A
#
# COMPACT_ATOMS: atom_id res chain seq x y z
N MET A 1 -56.33 20.24 -52.16
CA MET A 1 -57.79 20.32 -52.55
C MET A 1 -58.54 19.33 -51.67
N LEU A 2 -59.60 19.85 -51.11
CA LEU A 2 -60.78 19.26 -50.49
C LEU A 2 -60.51 18.40 -49.21
N LYS A 3 -60.78 18.94 -48.00
CA LYS A 3 -62.11 19.16 -47.37
C LYS A 3 -63.01 17.93 -47.39
N THR A 4 -63.25 17.37 -46.24
CA THR A 4 -64.49 17.40 -45.45
C THR A 4 -64.46 16.12 -44.58
N GLY A 5 -64.90 16.03 -43.39
CA GLY A 5 -65.89 16.76 -42.64
C GLY A 5 -66.16 15.94 -41.40
N CYS A 6 -66.27 16.65 -40.37
CA CYS A 6 -66.62 16.29 -39.00
C CYS A 6 -67.95 15.53 -38.93
N LEU A 7 -68.04 14.49 -38.11
CA LEU A 7 -69.27 14.09 -37.45
C LEU A 7 -68.93 13.47 -36.10
N PHE A 8 -68.92 14.32 -35.08
CA PHE A 8 -69.04 13.94 -33.66
C PHE A 8 -70.36 13.24 -33.48
N ARG A 9 -70.36 11.96 -33.17
CA ARG A 9 -71.45 11.32 -32.45
C ARG A 9 -71.01 11.12 -31.03
N ALA A 10 -71.52 11.98 -30.15
CA ALA A 10 -71.49 11.80 -28.73
C ALA A 10 -72.35 10.57 -28.37
N PHE A 11 -71.72 9.49 -28.04
CA PHE A 11 -72.35 8.42 -27.29
C PHE A 11 -72.24 8.79 -25.78
N LEU A 12 -73.36 9.26 -25.23
CA LEU A 12 -73.58 9.29 -23.81
C LEU A 12 -73.67 7.82 -23.34
N ALA A 13 -72.53 7.25 -22.94
CA ALA A 13 -72.53 6.04 -22.16
C ALA A 13 -72.88 6.45 -20.73
N ALA A 14 -74.10 6.21 -20.32
CA ALA A 14 -74.48 6.21 -18.93
C ALA A 14 -73.65 5.12 -18.22
N ALA A 15 -72.58 5.52 -17.60
CA ALA A 15 -71.86 4.64 -16.65
C ALA A 15 -72.82 4.41 -15.48
N LEU A 16 -73.50 3.29 -15.49
CA LEU A 16 -74.03 2.69 -14.29
C LEU A 16 -72.81 2.39 -13.39
N LEU A 17 -72.55 3.27 -12.47
CA LEU A 17 -71.72 2.98 -11.30
C LEU A 17 -72.43 1.90 -10.50
N LEU A 18 -72.21 0.61 -10.83
CA LEU A 18 -72.36 -0.44 -9.89
C LEU A 18 -71.33 -0.11 -8.80
N GLU A 19 -71.76 0.48 -7.68
CA GLU A 19 -71.02 0.41 -6.45
C GLU A 19 -70.96 -1.09 -6.09
N ALA A 20 -69.90 -1.75 -6.56
CA ALA A 20 -69.50 -3.02 -5.97
C ALA A 20 -69.10 -2.67 -4.54
N SER A 21 -70.03 -2.84 -3.60
CA SER A 21 -69.70 -2.79 -2.18
C SER A 21 -68.64 -3.87 -1.96
N SER A 22 -67.40 -3.49 -1.84
CA SER A 22 -66.32 -4.42 -1.55
C SER A 22 -66.65 -5.09 -0.21
N LEU A 23 -66.78 -6.41 -0.22
CA LEU A 23 -66.98 -7.19 0.97
C LEU A 23 -65.93 -6.78 2.01
N GLN A 24 -66.34 -6.29 3.17
CA GLN A 24 -65.42 -5.90 4.23
C GLN A 24 -64.58 -7.13 4.62
N THR A 25 -63.28 -6.95 4.71
CA THR A 25 -62.37 -8.02 5.15
C THR A 25 -61.67 -7.59 6.42
N ILE A 26 -61.65 -8.45 7.40
CA ILE A 26 -60.89 -8.26 8.65
C ILE A 26 -59.86 -9.36 8.80
N THR A 27 -58.75 -9.06 9.45
CA THR A 27 -57.71 -10.03 9.78
C THR A 27 -57.71 -10.26 11.31
N ALA A 28 -57.75 -11.53 11.72
CA ALA A 28 -57.60 -11.94 13.10
C ALA A 28 -56.34 -12.78 13.30
N LEU A 29 -55.87 -12.86 14.53
CA LEU A 29 -54.72 -13.71 14.86
C LEU A 29 -55.20 -15.10 15.31
N TYR A 30 -54.49 -16.13 14.82
CA TYR A 30 -54.74 -17.52 15.22
C TYR A 30 -54.61 -17.69 16.73
N GLY A 31 -55.62 -18.29 17.35
CA GLY A 31 -55.71 -18.50 18.80
C GLY A 31 -56.37 -17.36 19.57
N ASP A 32 -56.49 -16.16 19.02
CA ASP A 32 -57.09 -15.01 19.65
C ASP A 32 -58.62 -15.01 19.49
N THR A 33 -59.29 -14.03 20.07
CA THR A 33 -60.72 -13.81 19.86
C THR A 33 -60.95 -12.93 18.63
N ILE A 34 -61.69 -13.43 17.65
CA ILE A 34 -62.13 -12.67 16.50
C ILE A 34 -63.25 -11.74 16.92
N LYS A 35 -63.15 -10.47 16.60
CA LYS A 35 -64.25 -9.50 16.73
C LYS A 35 -64.72 -9.08 15.34
N VAL A 36 -65.90 -9.53 14.93
CA VAL A 36 -66.53 -9.18 13.67
C VAL A 36 -67.53 -8.03 13.91
N PRO A 37 -67.32 -6.85 13.32
CA PRO A 37 -68.25 -5.74 13.48
C PRO A 37 -69.57 -6.01 12.77
N CYS A 38 -70.71 -5.67 13.40
CA CYS A 38 -72.04 -5.84 12.79
C CYS A 38 -72.32 -4.72 11.81
N ASN A 39 -72.38 -3.50 12.29
CA ASN A 39 -72.80 -2.34 11.48
C ASN A 39 -71.76 -1.24 11.63
N PRO A 40 -70.80 -1.15 10.70
CA PRO A 40 -69.76 -0.13 10.78
C PRO A 40 -70.27 1.31 10.65
N GLY A 41 -71.45 1.50 10.10
CA GLY A 41 -72.10 2.82 10.02
C GLY A 41 -72.85 3.24 11.26
N GLY A 42 -73.10 2.33 12.23
CA GLY A 42 -73.73 2.57 13.54
C GLY A 42 -75.19 2.91 13.48
N VAL A 43 -75.80 2.97 12.31
CA VAL A 43 -77.24 3.33 12.17
C VAL A 43 -78.11 2.06 12.13
N LYS A 44 -78.85 1.79 13.20
CA LYS A 44 -79.77 0.68 13.25
C LYS A 44 -81.03 0.96 12.47
N PRO A 45 -81.80 -0.09 11.99
CA PRO A 45 -83.10 0.08 11.41
C PRO A 45 -84.09 0.78 12.39
N ALA A 46 -85.00 1.56 11.83
CA ALA A 46 -86.06 2.12 12.66
C ALA A 46 -86.85 1.01 13.34
N SER A 47 -87.15 1.17 14.64
CA SER A 47 -87.80 0.16 15.43
C SER A 47 -87.13 -1.23 15.41
N HIS A 48 -85.80 -1.24 15.65
CA HIS A 48 -84.98 -2.45 15.67
C HIS A 48 -85.60 -3.54 16.50
N MET A 49 -85.81 -4.76 15.96
CA MET A 49 -86.41 -5.89 16.59
C MET A 49 -85.41 -6.89 17.16
N PHE A 50 -84.42 -7.26 16.33
CA PHE A 50 -83.35 -8.17 16.73
C PHE A 50 -82.13 -8.08 15.83
N THR A 51 -80.97 -8.49 16.33
CA THR A 51 -79.70 -8.72 15.59
C THR A 51 -79.49 -10.21 15.56
N LYS A 52 -79.20 -10.77 14.33
CA LYS A 52 -78.88 -12.18 14.13
C LYS A 52 -77.55 -12.30 13.43
N TRP A 53 -76.70 -13.23 13.82
CA TRP A 53 -75.42 -13.57 13.18
C TRP A 53 -75.53 -14.92 12.52
N LYS A 54 -75.05 -15.00 11.28
CA LYS A 54 -74.93 -16.21 10.45
C LYS A 54 -73.49 -16.32 9.90
N TYR A 55 -73.13 -17.51 9.41
CA TYR A 55 -71.86 -17.75 8.66
C TYR A 55 -72.14 -18.56 7.42
N ASP A 56 -71.33 -18.31 6.39
CA ASP A 56 -71.45 -19.00 5.13
C ASP A 56 -70.89 -20.44 5.21
N ILE A 57 -71.64 -21.40 4.68
CA ILE A 57 -71.22 -22.77 4.53
C ILE A 57 -71.16 -23.03 3.02
N PRO A 58 -69.99 -23.44 2.47
CA PRO A 58 -69.90 -23.77 1.04
C PRO A 58 -70.98 -24.78 0.62
N ASP A 59 -71.65 -24.51 -0.49
CA ASP A 59 -72.68 -25.35 -1.11
C ASP A 59 -73.88 -25.72 -0.18
N SER A 60 -74.12 -24.93 0.89
CA SER A 60 -75.18 -25.17 1.86
C SER A 60 -75.83 -23.85 2.31
N ALA A 61 -76.97 -23.96 2.99
CA ALA A 61 -77.59 -22.80 3.64
C ALA A 61 -76.66 -22.26 4.73
N PRO A 62 -76.65 -20.92 4.91
CA PRO A 62 -75.88 -20.32 5.99
C PRO A 62 -76.23 -20.91 7.39
N GLY A 63 -75.16 -21.13 8.17
CA GLY A 63 -75.32 -21.60 9.54
C GLY A 63 -75.69 -20.48 10.53
N ASP A 64 -76.58 -20.70 11.41
CA ASP A 64 -77.02 -19.76 12.47
C ASP A 64 -76.03 -19.80 13.65
N LEU A 65 -75.65 -18.62 14.17
CA LEU A 65 -74.77 -18.52 15.35
C LEU A 65 -75.43 -18.04 16.59
N LEU A 66 -76.08 -16.89 16.56
CA LEU A 66 -76.68 -16.28 17.70
C LEU A 66 -77.71 -15.20 17.31
N VAL A 67 -78.65 -14.91 18.20
CA VAL A 67 -79.66 -13.86 18.04
C VAL A 67 -79.80 -13.09 19.36
N LYS A 68 -79.92 -11.76 19.25
CA LYS A 68 -80.23 -10.87 20.35
C LYS A 68 -81.48 -10.06 20.00
N GLN A 69 -82.53 -10.19 20.79
CA GLN A 69 -83.76 -9.38 20.69
C GLN A 69 -83.48 -7.97 21.27
N ALA A 70 -84.08 -6.96 20.70
CA ALA A 70 -83.78 -5.56 21.09
C ALA A 70 -84.26 -5.25 22.54
N HIS A 71 -85.26 -5.98 23.04
CA HIS A 71 -85.87 -5.80 24.36
C HIS A 71 -85.34 -6.78 25.42
N MET A 72 -84.42 -7.67 25.06
CA MET A 72 -83.77 -8.64 25.94
C MET A 72 -82.31 -8.40 26.11
N ASP A 73 -81.80 -8.54 27.32
CA ASP A 73 -80.34 -8.44 27.55
C ASP A 73 -79.60 -9.75 27.22
N GLU A 74 -80.36 -10.87 27.27
CA GLU A 74 -79.77 -12.18 26.95
C GLU A 74 -79.61 -12.41 25.43
N VAL A 75 -78.51 -13.07 25.09
CA VAL A 75 -78.23 -13.52 23.76
C VAL A 75 -78.56 -14.98 23.62
N THR A 76 -79.44 -15.35 22.68
CA THR A 76 -79.74 -16.75 22.39
C THR A 76 -78.69 -17.32 21.46
N ILE A 77 -77.87 -18.29 21.92
CA ILE A 77 -76.89 -19.01 21.14
C ILE A 77 -77.58 -20.11 20.32
N GLN A 78 -77.48 -20.06 19.02
CA GLN A 78 -77.98 -21.05 18.07
C GLN A 78 -76.89 -21.93 17.51
N ALA A 79 -75.62 -21.56 17.78
CA ALA A 79 -74.39 -22.24 17.26
C ALA A 79 -74.37 -23.71 17.75
N THR A 80 -74.08 -24.60 16.81
CA THR A 80 -73.85 -26.03 17.06
C THR A 80 -72.46 -26.45 16.53
N GLY A 81 -72.06 -27.66 16.88
CA GLY A 81 -70.79 -28.24 16.35
C GLY A 81 -69.56 -27.38 16.63
N PHE A 82 -68.91 -26.98 15.60
CA PHE A 82 -67.64 -26.24 15.69
C PHE A 82 -67.72 -24.89 16.41
N TYR A 83 -68.84 -24.19 16.30
CA TYR A 83 -69.04 -22.89 16.94
C TYR A 83 -69.68 -22.98 18.33
N LYS A 84 -70.07 -24.17 18.78
CA LYS A 84 -70.63 -24.38 20.14
C LYS A 84 -69.62 -23.91 21.19
N ASP A 85 -70.03 -23.10 22.13
CA ASP A 85 -69.25 -22.55 23.23
C ASP A 85 -68.06 -21.63 22.81
N ARG A 86 -68.04 -21.23 21.54
CA ARG A 86 -67.01 -20.34 21.01
C ARG A 86 -67.55 -18.95 20.67
N VAL A 87 -68.86 -18.79 20.52
CA VAL A 87 -69.45 -17.55 20.05
C VAL A 87 -70.13 -16.77 21.15
N SER A 88 -70.02 -15.47 21.14
CA SER A 88 -70.74 -14.54 22.00
C SER A 88 -70.97 -13.22 21.29
N MET A 89 -71.78 -12.33 21.80
CA MET A 89 -72.05 -11.00 21.25
C MET A 89 -71.48 -9.92 22.15
N GLY A 90 -70.72 -9.00 21.56
CA GLY A 90 -70.25 -7.81 22.23
C GLY A 90 -71.33 -6.76 22.43
N ASN A 91 -71.11 -5.80 23.32
CA ASN A 91 -72.10 -4.73 23.65
C ASN A 91 -72.42 -3.87 22.40
N ASP A 92 -71.55 -3.82 21.44
CA ASP A 92 -71.70 -3.13 20.15
C ASP A 92 -72.33 -3.99 19.05
N SER A 93 -72.94 -5.09 19.43
CA SER A 93 -73.54 -6.11 18.55
C SER A 93 -72.52 -6.85 17.70
N SER A 94 -71.17 -6.68 17.90
CA SER A 94 -70.17 -7.46 17.25
C SER A 94 -70.24 -8.93 17.61
N LEU A 95 -69.91 -9.81 16.64
CA LEU A 95 -69.74 -11.24 16.91
C LEU A 95 -68.33 -11.45 17.47
N LEU A 96 -68.23 -12.14 18.59
CA LEU A 96 -66.99 -12.56 19.19
C LEU A 96 -66.80 -14.07 18.99
N ILE A 97 -65.71 -14.52 18.39
CA ILE A 97 -65.39 -15.93 18.19
C ILE A 97 -64.09 -16.22 18.92
N SER A 98 -64.15 -16.99 20.01
CA SER A 98 -62.96 -17.31 20.80
C SER A 98 -62.06 -18.38 20.10
N ARG A 99 -60.76 -18.38 20.40
CA ARG A 99 -59.81 -19.39 19.93
C ARG A 99 -59.79 -19.54 18.40
N ALA A 100 -59.53 -18.45 17.68
CA ALA A 100 -59.51 -18.38 16.23
C ALA A 100 -58.67 -19.51 15.60
N THR A 101 -59.24 -20.20 14.65
CA THR A 101 -58.61 -21.24 13.84
C THR A 101 -58.73 -20.93 12.34
N LEU A 102 -58.08 -21.68 11.47
CA LEU A 102 -58.23 -21.48 10.02
C LEU A 102 -59.63 -21.85 9.51
N GLU A 103 -60.40 -22.62 10.27
CA GLU A 103 -61.78 -22.95 9.91
C GLU A 103 -62.69 -21.74 10.07
N ASP A 104 -62.27 -20.70 10.78
CA ASP A 104 -63.01 -19.44 10.94
C ASP A 104 -62.80 -18.50 9.75
N GLN A 105 -62.00 -18.86 8.76
CA GLN A 105 -61.83 -18.09 7.51
C GLN A 105 -63.07 -18.28 6.62
N LYS A 106 -64.10 -17.51 6.94
CA LYS A 106 -65.41 -17.53 6.30
C LYS A 106 -66.01 -16.13 6.26
N THR A 107 -67.11 -15.99 5.54
CA THR A 107 -67.92 -14.80 5.61
C THR A 107 -68.94 -14.95 6.76
N PHE A 108 -68.97 -13.94 7.60
CA PHE A 108 -69.98 -13.83 8.66
C PHE A 108 -70.91 -12.66 8.33
N THR A 109 -72.22 -12.90 8.43
CA THR A 109 -73.26 -11.93 8.11
C THR A 109 -74.04 -11.54 9.34
N CYS A 110 -74.01 -10.26 9.66
CA CYS A 110 -74.88 -9.66 10.64
C CYS A 110 -76.18 -9.21 9.98
N MET A 111 -77.31 -9.61 10.55
CA MET A 111 -78.61 -9.14 10.10
C MET A 111 -79.23 -8.28 11.20
N GLU A 112 -79.54 -7.06 10.90
CA GLU A 112 -80.30 -6.14 11.72
C GLU A 112 -81.73 -6.07 11.15
N VAL A 113 -82.71 -6.56 11.92
CA VAL A 113 -84.08 -6.72 11.46
C VAL A 113 -85.00 -5.74 12.20
N GLY A 114 -85.75 -4.97 11.43
CA GLY A 114 -86.86 -4.13 11.83
C GLY A 114 -88.15 -4.64 11.25
N PRO A 115 -89.34 -4.03 11.56
CA PRO A 115 -90.66 -4.46 11.09
C PRO A 115 -90.86 -4.47 9.59
N ALA A 116 -90.18 -3.59 8.88
CA ALA A 116 -90.30 -3.42 7.44
C ALA A 116 -88.95 -3.38 6.70
N ASP A 117 -87.80 -3.55 7.38
CA ASP A 117 -86.43 -3.39 6.84
C ASP A 117 -85.49 -4.47 7.43
N ILE A 118 -84.75 -5.08 6.58
CA ILE A 118 -83.64 -6.01 6.92
C ILE A 118 -82.39 -5.49 6.34
N LYS A 119 -81.40 -5.25 7.17
CA LYS A 119 -80.02 -4.84 6.72
C LYS A 119 -79.06 -5.95 6.99
N GLU A 120 -78.28 -6.31 5.98
CA GLU A 120 -77.24 -7.35 6.07
C GLU A 120 -75.87 -6.73 5.89
N TYR A 121 -74.95 -7.10 6.75
CA TYR A 121 -73.57 -6.66 6.76
C TYR A 121 -72.66 -7.89 6.74
N SER A 122 -72.06 -8.17 5.61
CA SER A 122 -71.21 -9.33 5.45
C SER A 122 -69.75 -8.93 5.61
N THR A 123 -69.00 -9.66 6.39
CA THR A 123 -67.57 -9.47 6.66
C THR A 123 -66.83 -10.77 6.45
N ASN A 124 -65.81 -10.72 5.59
CA ASN A 124 -64.91 -11.84 5.39
C ASN A 124 -63.82 -11.83 6.44
N VAL A 125 -63.58 -12.97 7.07
CA VAL A 125 -62.55 -13.14 8.12
C VAL A 125 -61.38 -13.91 7.56
N LEU A 126 -60.19 -13.33 7.68
CA LEU A 126 -58.90 -13.98 7.45
C LEU A 126 -58.20 -14.23 8.78
N VAL A 127 -57.67 -15.43 8.98
CA VAL A 127 -56.98 -15.77 10.22
C VAL A 127 -55.49 -15.93 9.92
N TYR A 128 -54.71 -15.03 10.43
CA TYR A 128 -53.27 -15.03 10.20
C TYR A 128 -52.52 -15.60 11.39
N LYS A 129 -51.43 -16.31 11.10
CA LYS A 129 -50.48 -16.78 12.11
C LYS A 129 -49.04 -16.48 11.66
N LYS A 130 -48.35 -15.71 12.48
CA LYS A 130 -46.94 -15.42 12.26
C LYS A 130 -46.09 -16.68 12.38
N PRO A 131 -45.15 -16.95 11.45
CA PRO A 131 -44.22 -18.08 11.56
C PRO A 131 -43.27 -17.91 12.75
N SER A 132 -42.62 -19.00 13.15
CA SER A 132 -41.46 -18.96 14.03
C SER A 132 -40.32 -18.19 13.40
N ALA A 133 -39.36 -17.71 14.22
CA ALA A 133 -38.14 -17.10 13.73
C ALA A 133 -37.37 -18.06 12.80
N PRO A 134 -36.75 -17.54 11.71
CA PRO A 134 -36.02 -18.37 10.77
C PRO A 134 -34.80 -19.03 11.41
N GLN A 135 -34.61 -20.31 11.10
CA GLN A 135 -33.42 -21.08 11.49
C GLN A 135 -32.91 -21.87 10.31
N ILE A 136 -31.60 -21.86 10.12
CA ILE A 136 -30.96 -22.74 9.14
C ILE A 136 -30.62 -24.06 9.86
N LYS A 137 -31.25 -25.13 9.45
CA LYS A 137 -31.07 -26.50 9.95
C LYS A 137 -30.26 -27.33 8.97
N ASP A 138 -29.85 -28.53 9.38
CA ASP A 138 -29.17 -29.54 8.57
C ASP A 138 -27.95 -28.95 7.79
N LYS A 139 -27.21 -28.06 8.49
CA LYS A 139 -26.04 -27.37 7.94
C LYS A 139 -24.87 -28.32 7.74
N VAL A 140 -24.23 -28.22 6.57
CA VAL A 140 -22.91 -28.85 6.38
C VAL A 140 -21.85 -28.07 7.14
N LYS A 141 -20.71 -28.69 7.40
CA LYS A 141 -19.55 -28.02 8.01
C LYS A 141 -18.67 -27.37 6.97
N GLU A 142 -18.57 -27.97 5.80
CA GLU A 142 -17.60 -27.66 4.77
C GLU A 142 -18.27 -27.62 3.38
N LEU A 143 -17.81 -26.68 2.56
CA LEU A 143 -18.19 -26.54 1.17
C LEU A 143 -16.94 -26.77 0.30
N GLU A 144 -17.03 -27.58 -0.73
CA GLU A 144 -15.95 -27.85 -1.66
C GLU A 144 -16.03 -26.88 -2.84
N ASN A 145 -14.89 -26.23 -3.15
CA ASN A 145 -14.81 -25.29 -4.27
C ASN A 145 -15.22 -25.96 -5.60
N GLY A 146 -16.14 -25.31 -6.31
CA GLY A 146 -16.63 -25.77 -7.61
C GLY A 146 -17.65 -26.93 -7.55
N LYS A 147 -18.08 -27.37 -6.36
CA LYS A 147 -19.03 -28.47 -6.18
C LYS A 147 -20.35 -27.98 -5.60
N LEU A 148 -21.45 -28.34 -6.26
CA LEU A 148 -22.79 -28.06 -5.77
C LEU A 148 -23.05 -28.89 -4.49
N THR A 149 -23.20 -28.22 -3.37
CA THR A 149 -23.33 -28.83 -2.05
C THR A 149 -24.54 -28.24 -1.33
N ALA A 150 -25.30 -29.09 -0.59
CA ALA A 150 -26.41 -28.62 0.23
C ALA A 150 -25.86 -27.80 1.41
N VAL A 151 -26.22 -26.53 1.46
CA VAL A 151 -25.80 -25.59 2.52
C VAL A 151 -26.57 -25.82 3.80
N GLY A 152 -27.89 -26.00 3.66
CA GLY A 152 -28.82 -26.21 4.76
C GLY A 152 -30.27 -25.98 4.35
N GLU A 153 -31.17 -26.06 5.32
CA GLU A 153 -32.60 -25.85 5.15
C GLU A 153 -33.11 -24.72 6.08
N CYS A 154 -33.69 -23.68 5.47
CA CYS A 154 -34.36 -22.59 6.20
C CYS A 154 -35.83 -22.95 6.44
N VAL A 155 -36.33 -22.85 7.65
CA VAL A 155 -37.67 -23.30 8.02
C VAL A 155 -38.46 -22.20 8.69
N ALA A 156 -39.68 -22.00 8.22
CA ALA A 156 -40.72 -21.13 8.78
C ALA A 156 -41.89 -21.98 9.24
N LEU A 157 -42.00 -22.23 10.54
CA LEU A 157 -43.00 -23.16 11.10
C LEU A 157 -44.35 -22.51 11.26
N ASN A 158 -45.41 -23.27 10.91
CA ASN A 158 -46.79 -23.06 11.33
C ASN A 158 -47.33 -21.65 11.04
N ALA A 159 -47.25 -21.21 9.80
CA ALA A 159 -47.73 -19.91 9.35
C ALA A 159 -49.06 -19.99 8.59
N ASN A 160 -49.82 -18.92 8.59
CA ASN A 160 -50.90 -18.65 7.66
C ASN A 160 -50.99 -17.14 7.37
N PRO A 161 -50.94 -16.70 6.11
CA PRO A 161 -50.61 -17.50 4.95
C PRO A 161 -49.19 -18.09 5.02
N PRO A 162 -48.78 -19.00 4.14
CA PRO A 162 -47.44 -19.53 4.07
C PRO A 162 -46.41 -18.40 3.96
N ALA A 163 -45.32 -18.51 4.68
CA ALA A 163 -44.26 -17.50 4.63
C ALA A 163 -43.41 -17.64 3.38
N ASN A 164 -42.92 -16.54 2.84
CA ASN A 164 -41.95 -16.53 1.78
C ASN A 164 -40.52 -16.54 2.35
N ILE A 165 -39.65 -17.44 1.87
CA ILE A 165 -38.25 -17.58 2.30
C ILE A 165 -37.33 -17.16 1.17
N THR A 166 -36.36 -16.29 1.51
CA THR A 166 -35.33 -15.83 0.57
C THR A 166 -33.95 -16.03 1.17
N TRP A 167 -33.01 -16.50 0.37
CA TRP A 167 -31.61 -16.71 0.77
C TRP A 167 -30.71 -15.55 0.38
N PHE A 168 -29.72 -15.29 1.19
CA PHE A 168 -28.71 -14.27 0.96
C PHE A 168 -27.31 -14.82 1.21
N LYS A 169 -26.37 -14.37 0.41
CA LYS A 169 -24.93 -14.50 0.64
C LYS A 169 -24.35 -13.11 0.84
N ASN A 170 -23.83 -12.86 2.00
CA ASN A 170 -23.56 -11.50 2.47
C ASN A 170 -24.79 -10.63 2.17
N ASP A 171 -25.03 -9.58 1.94
CA ASP A 171 -26.27 -8.84 1.73
C ASP A 171 -26.87 -8.99 0.30
N THR A 172 -26.36 -9.93 -0.48
CA THR A 172 -26.83 -10.18 -1.86
C THR A 172 -27.81 -11.35 -1.88
N GLN A 173 -28.99 -11.13 -2.45
CA GLN A 173 -30.00 -12.17 -2.62
C GLN A 173 -29.50 -13.25 -3.60
N LEU A 174 -29.70 -14.51 -3.20
CA LEU A 174 -29.45 -15.67 -4.05
C LEU A 174 -30.72 -16.00 -4.84
N THR A 175 -30.55 -16.18 -6.14
CA THR A 175 -31.60 -16.62 -7.06
C THR A 175 -31.27 -17.99 -7.61
N ASP A 176 -32.27 -18.84 -7.72
CA ASP A 176 -32.14 -20.17 -8.33
C ASP A 176 -31.77 -20.02 -9.82
N ASP A 177 -30.65 -20.61 -10.23
CA ASP A 177 -30.19 -20.68 -11.62
C ASP A 177 -30.20 -22.12 -12.16
N GLY A 178 -30.61 -23.08 -11.34
CA GLY A 178 -30.70 -24.49 -11.64
C GLY A 178 -29.36 -25.20 -11.84
N LYS A 179 -28.22 -24.54 -11.60
CA LYS A 179 -26.86 -25.09 -11.85
C LYS A 179 -25.89 -24.83 -10.69
N LEU A 180 -25.66 -23.59 -10.39
CA LEU A 180 -24.71 -23.17 -9.33
C LEU A 180 -25.41 -22.87 -8.03
N ILE A 181 -26.65 -22.44 -8.13
CA ILE A 181 -27.55 -22.15 -7.01
C ILE A 181 -28.85 -22.86 -7.27
N VAL A 182 -29.22 -23.77 -6.39
CA VAL A 182 -30.49 -24.51 -6.48
C VAL A 182 -31.25 -24.31 -5.17
N ILE A 183 -32.47 -23.75 -5.27
CA ILE A 183 -33.35 -23.46 -4.14
C ILE A 183 -34.63 -24.26 -4.28
N THR A 184 -34.82 -25.24 -3.42
CA THR A 184 -36.03 -26.07 -3.43
C THR A 184 -36.94 -25.66 -2.25
N VAL A 185 -38.13 -25.22 -2.57
CA VAL A 185 -39.14 -24.85 -1.57
C VAL A 185 -40.18 -25.95 -1.42
N LEU A 186 -40.46 -26.32 -0.18
CA LEU A 186 -41.47 -27.29 0.19
C LEU A 186 -42.47 -26.67 1.16
N LEU A 187 -43.75 -26.81 0.86
CA LEU A 187 -44.88 -26.42 1.74
C LEU A 187 -45.48 -27.67 2.35
N LYS A 188 -45.48 -27.76 3.65
CA LYS A 188 -46.11 -28.86 4.40
C LYS A 188 -47.25 -28.32 5.25
N LYS A 189 -48.48 -28.70 4.92
CA LYS A 189 -49.67 -28.35 5.70
C LYS A 189 -49.86 -29.35 6.83
N ASP A 190 -50.05 -28.85 8.03
CA ASP A 190 -50.41 -29.65 9.20
C ASP A 190 -51.88 -30.10 9.07
N PRO A 191 -52.18 -31.40 9.14
CA PRO A 191 -53.54 -31.90 8.91
C PRO A 191 -54.50 -31.51 10.02
N THR A 192 -54.02 -31.21 11.20
CA THR A 192 -54.87 -30.90 12.38
C THR A 192 -55.18 -29.42 12.45
N THR A 193 -54.19 -28.58 12.29
CA THR A 193 -54.31 -27.12 12.45
C THR A 193 -54.53 -26.38 11.14
N GLY A 194 -54.25 -27.04 10.01
CA GLY A 194 -54.25 -26.44 8.68
C GLY A 194 -53.09 -25.46 8.42
N LEU A 195 -52.26 -25.18 9.44
CA LEU A 195 -51.13 -24.26 9.32
C LEU A 195 -50.04 -24.83 8.38
N THR A 196 -49.34 -23.95 7.70
CA THR A 196 -48.30 -24.35 6.75
C THR A 196 -46.93 -24.10 7.30
N THR A 197 -46.07 -25.10 7.24
CA THR A 197 -44.63 -24.98 7.41
C THR A 197 -44.01 -24.83 6.05
N THR A 198 -43.29 -23.73 5.83
CA THR A 198 -42.46 -23.52 4.64
C THR A 198 -41.04 -23.93 4.95
N SER A 199 -40.44 -24.78 4.16
CA SER A 199 -39.02 -25.08 4.21
C SER A 199 -38.37 -24.78 2.86
N SER A 200 -37.16 -24.22 2.90
CA SER A 200 -36.37 -23.88 1.71
C SER A 200 -34.98 -24.44 1.87
N LYS A 201 -34.59 -25.36 0.96
CA LYS A 201 -33.24 -25.95 0.90
C LYS A 201 -32.41 -25.19 -0.09
N LEU A 202 -31.21 -24.78 0.33
CA LEU A 202 -30.21 -24.17 -0.52
C LEU A 202 -29.11 -25.17 -0.85
N GLN A 203 -28.87 -25.37 -2.14
CA GLN A 203 -27.63 -25.97 -2.66
C GLN A 203 -26.83 -24.87 -3.35
N TYR A 204 -25.54 -24.84 -3.08
CA TYR A 204 -24.67 -23.77 -3.54
C TYR A 204 -23.33 -24.31 -4.01
N THR A 205 -22.85 -23.83 -5.15
CA THR A 205 -21.51 -24.12 -5.65
C THR A 205 -20.55 -23.07 -5.12
N ALA A 206 -19.82 -23.43 -4.06
CA ALA A 206 -18.89 -22.52 -3.42
C ALA A 206 -17.70 -22.20 -4.31
N VAL A 207 -17.21 -20.97 -4.21
CA VAL A 207 -15.96 -20.52 -4.81
C VAL A 207 -14.95 -20.16 -3.71
N LYS A 208 -13.67 -20.16 -4.06
CA LYS A 208 -12.56 -19.87 -3.12
C LYS A 208 -12.76 -18.57 -2.33
N GLN A 209 -13.37 -17.56 -2.97
CA GLN A 209 -13.66 -16.26 -2.37
C GLN A 209 -14.71 -16.33 -1.25
N ASP A 210 -15.50 -17.42 -1.19
CA ASP A 210 -16.55 -17.59 -0.19
C ASP A 210 -16.03 -17.93 1.21
N VAL A 211 -14.72 -18.09 1.40
CA VAL A 211 -14.08 -18.30 2.72
C VAL A 211 -14.53 -17.28 3.77
N TYR A 212 -14.86 -16.07 3.35
CA TYR A 212 -15.33 -14.99 4.24
C TYR A 212 -16.82 -14.71 4.14
N SER A 213 -17.54 -15.46 3.30
CA SER A 213 -18.95 -15.22 3.06
C SER A 213 -19.82 -15.72 4.22
N THR A 214 -20.92 -15.01 4.45
CA THR A 214 -21.96 -15.39 5.39
C THR A 214 -23.25 -15.69 4.62
N PHE A 215 -23.97 -16.70 5.06
CA PHE A 215 -25.26 -17.07 4.51
C PHE A 215 -26.36 -16.79 5.53
N THR A 216 -27.43 -16.18 5.07
CA THR A 216 -28.64 -15.92 5.88
C THR A 216 -29.86 -16.28 5.08
N CYS A 217 -30.95 -16.58 5.75
CA CYS A 217 -32.26 -16.63 5.12
C CYS A 217 -33.21 -15.64 5.79
N THR A 218 -34.12 -15.11 5.02
CA THR A 218 -35.17 -14.21 5.50
C THR A 218 -36.52 -14.82 5.34
N ILE A 219 -37.41 -14.49 6.26
CA ILE A 219 -38.83 -14.84 6.22
C ILE A 219 -39.63 -13.55 6.07
N GLN A 220 -40.46 -13.51 5.02
CA GLN A 220 -41.42 -12.44 4.79
C GLN A 220 -42.82 -12.97 5.04
N HIS A 221 -43.59 -12.27 5.88
CA HIS A 221 -44.97 -12.60 6.24
C HIS A 221 -45.78 -11.32 6.46
N PRO A 222 -47.09 -11.28 6.11
CA PRO A 222 -47.92 -10.07 6.28
C PRO A 222 -47.99 -9.53 7.71
N LEU A 223 -47.79 -10.40 8.71
CA LEU A 223 -47.80 -10.01 10.13
C LEU A 223 -46.42 -9.55 10.60
N GLY A 224 -45.95 -8.44 10.12
CA GLY A 224 -44.77 -7.75 10.67
C GLY A 224 -43.58 -7.66 9.74
N PRO A 225 -42.45 -7.16 10.24
CA PRO A 225 -41.25 -6.95 9.42
C PRO A 225 -40.60 -8.26 9.01
N VAL A 226 -39.78 -8.20 7.98
CA VAL A 226 -38.94 -9.31 7.53
C VAL A 226 -38.07 -9.78 8.71
N GLN A 227 -38.05 -11.09 8.95
CA GLN A 227 -37.19 -11.70 9.95
C GLN A 227 -35.97 -12.32 9.27
N VAL A 228 -34.80 -12.19 9.88
CA VAL A 228 -33.52 -12.67 9.35
C VAL A 228 -32.96 -13.73 10.30
N SER A 229 -32.44 -14.81 9.75
CA SER A 229 -31.74 -15.84 10.53
C SER A 229 -30.39 -15.32 11.07
N ALA A 230 -29.85 -16.02 12.06
CA ALA A 230 -28.43 -15.84 12.38
C ALA A 230 -27.55 -16.09 11.15
N PRO A 231 -26.47 -15.31 10.97
CA PRO A 231 -25.55 -15.53 9.85
C PRO A 231 -24.72 -16.80 10.07
N GLU A 232 -24.64 -17.63 9.04
CA GLU A 232 -23.86 -18.87 9.03
C GLU A 232 -22.62 -18.72 8.17
N LYS A 233 -21.50 -19.27 8.66
CA LYS A 233 -20.21 -19.33 7.93
C LYS A 233 -19.84 -20.79 7.73
N PHE A 234 -19.23 -21.07 6.57
CA PHE A 234 -18.80 -22.41 6.20
C PHE A 234 -17.30 -22.42 5.89
N THR A 235 -16.64 -23.51 6.23
CA THR A 235 -15.26 -23.75 5.74
C THR A 235 -15.32 -24.08 4.27
N VAL A 236 -14.63 -23.31 3.43
CA VAL A 236 -14.54 -23.63 2.00
C VAL A 236 -13.22 -24.37 1.76
N ILE A 237 -13.33 -25.62 1.31
CA ILE A 237 -12.19 -26.49 0.99
C ILE A 237 -11.83 -26.31 -0.49
N TYR A 238 -10.55 -26.09 -0.76
CA TYR A 238 -10.01 -26.02 -2.12
C TYR A 238 -8.56 -26.49 -2.18
N PRO A 239 -8.13 -27.12 -3.29
CA PRO A 239 -6.75 -27.54 -3.47
C PRO A 239 -5.82 -26.33 -3.59
N THR A 240 -4.53 -26.56 -3.39
CA THR A 240 -3.51 -25.57 -3.69
C THR A 240 -3.50 -25.28 -5.20
N GLU A 241 -3.61 -24.01 -5.56
CA GLU A 241 -3.56 -23.50 -6.93
C GLU A 241 -2.29 -22.67 -7.18
N THR A 242 -1.74 -22.07 -6.13
CA THR A 242 -0.54 -21.25 -6.20
C THR A 242 0.44 -21.62 -5.07
N VAL A 243 1.73 -21.63 -5.41
CA VAL A 243 2.82 -21.79 -4.47
C VAL A 243 3.81 -20.66 -4.67
N ASP A 244 4.22 -20.01 -3.59
CA ASP A 244 5.21 -18.95 -3.59
C ASP A 244 6.37 -19.30 -2.64
N LEU A 245 7.60 -19.16 -3.14
CA LEU A 245 8.80 -19.31 -2.33
C LEU A 245 9.33 -17.93 -1.91
N GLN A 246 9.33 -17.68 -0.63
CA GLN A 246 9.79 -16.43 -0.02
C GLN A 246 11.11 -16.61 0.69
N VAL A 247 11.95 -15.59 0.65
CA VAL A 247 13.13 -15.43 1.48
C VAL A 247 12.77 -14.52 2.64
N VAL A 248 12.87 -15.00 3.86
CA VAL A 248 12.43 -14.28 5.07
C VAL A 248 13.45 -13.23 5.52
N ASN A 249 14.72 -13.38 5.12
CA ASN A 249 15.80 -12.46 5.48
C ASN A 249 15.54 -11.04 5.01
N LYS A 250 15.90 -10.06 5.83
CA LYS A 250 15.85 -8.65 5.48
C LYS A 250 17.20 -8.21 4.91
N GLY A 251 17.18 -7.52 3.76
CA GLY A 251 18.38 -6.98 3.13
C GLY A 251 19.11 -7.97 2.21
N SER A 252 20.31 -7.56 1.75
CA SER A 252 21.16 -8.34 0.86
C SER A 252 21.77 -9.52 1.60
N ILE A 253 21.75 -10.70 0.99
CA ILE A 253 22.33 -11.92 1.54
C ILE A 253 23.84 -11.94 1.24
N LYS A 254 24.64 -12.19 2.25
CA LYS A 254 26.11 -12.21 2.19
C LYS A 254 26.66 -13.61 2.48
N GLU A 255 27.89 -13.86 2.08
CA GLU A 255 28.59 -15.10 2.50
C GLU A 255 28.64 -15.19 4.02
N GLY A 256 28.35 -16.39 4.55
CA GLY A 256 28.27 -16.69 5.99
C GLY A 256 26.88 -16.43 6.60
N ASP A 257 25.93 -15.83 5.87
CA ASP A 257 24.59 -15.62 6.39
C ASP A 257 23.80 -16.92 6.51
N ASN A 258 22.82 -16.93 7.43
CA ASN A 258 21.77 -17.95 7.47
C ASN A 258 20.54 -17.43 6.76
N VAL A 259 20.03 -18.19 5.79
CA VAL A 259 18.90 -17.81 4.94
C VAL A 259 17.71 -18.71 5.20
N THR A 260 16.58 -18.14 5.57
CA THR A 260 15.34 -18.90 5.77
C THR A 260 14.45 -18.79 4.53
N LEU A 261 14.18 -19.93 3.94
CA LEU A 261 13.23 -20.13 2.86
C LEU A 261 11.86 -20.44 3.45
N LYS A 262 10.80 -19.81 2.97
CA LYS A 262 9.43 -20.06 3.37
C LYS A 262 8.55 -20.37 2.16
N CYS A 263 7.94 -21.56 2.17
CA CYS A 263 7.02 -22.00 1.12
C CYS A 263 5.58 -21.68 1.51
N LYS A 264 4.92 -20.80 0.76
CA LYS A 264 3.51 -20.47 0.94
C LYS A 264 2.66 -21.18 -0.10
N ALA A 265 1.63 -21.86 0.35
CA ALA A 265 0.61 -22.46 -0.49
C ALA A 265 -0.76 -21.91 -0.10
N ASP A 266 -1.64 -21.72 -1.06
CA ASP A 266 -2.94 -21.07 -0.87
C ASP A 266 -4.11 -22.05 -0.65
N GLY A 267 -3.86 -23.35 -0.63
CA GLY A 267 -4.88 -24.37 -0.38
C GLY A 267 -5.57 -24.24 0.98
N ASN A 268 -6.79 -24.72 1.08
CA ASN A 268 -7.51 -24.85 2.33
C ASN A 268 -8.13 -26.26 2.44
N PRO A 269 -7.71 -27.10 3.41
CA PRO A 269 -6.66 -26.86 4.41
C PRO A 269 -5.28 -26.62 3.79
N ARG A 270 -4.49 -25.78 4.47
CA ARG A 270 -3.12 -25.50 4.01
C ARG A 270 -2.25 -26.77 4.11
N PRO A 271 -1.38 -27.01 3.12
CA PRO A 271 -0.38 -28.06 3.24
C PRO A 271 0.50 -27.85 4.47
N THR A 272 0.81 -28.92 5.16
CA THR A 272 1.68 -28.91 6.36
C THR A 272 3.09 -29.38 6.06
N SER A 273 3.30 -30.05 4.94
CA SER A 273 4.59 -30.63 4.55
C SER A 273 4.99 -30.17 3.15
N PHE A 274 6.27 -29.83 3.00
CA PHE A 274 6.79 -29.25 1.76
C PHE A 274 8.09 -29.93 1.32
N ASN A 275 8.30 -29.99 0.01
CA ASN A 275 9.54 -30.36 -0.63
C ASN A 275 10.31 -29.11 -1.03
N PHE A 276 11.54 -28.95 -0.55
CA PHE A 276 12.47 -27.91 -1.01
C PHE A 276 13.49 -28.52 -1.97
N HIS A 277 13.65 -27.91 -3.13
CA HIS A 277 14.63 -28.29 -4.14
C HIS A 277 15.83 -27.34 -4.06
N LEU A 278 16.95 -27.86 -3.58
CA LEU A 278 18.17 -27.16 -3.22
C LEU A 278 19.28 -27.62 -4.16
N LYS A 279 19.54 -26.93 -5.27
CA LYS A 279 20.69 -27.21 -6.17
C LYS A 279 20.97 -28.70 -6.42
N GLY A 280 19.97 -29.43 -6.90
CA GLY A 280 20.07 -30.85 -7.20
C GLY A 280 19.75 -31.79 -6.04
N LYS A 281 19.44 -31.28 -4.85
CA LYS A 281 18.97 -32.06 -3.71
C LYS A 281 17.52 -31.71 -3.39
N LYS A 282 16.68 -32.71 -3.24
CA LYS A 282 15.31 -32.56 -2.72
C LYS A 282 15.31 -32.87 -1.22
N VAL A 283 14.74 -31.97 -0.43
CA VAL A 283 14.58 -32.13 1.03
C VAL A 283 13.11 -31.94 1.37
N THR A 284 12.54 -32.94 2.03
CA THR A 284 11.17 -32.88 2.55
C THR A 284 11.20 -32.40 3.99
N VAL A 285 10.32 -31.47 4.32
CA VAL A 285 10.10 -30.99 5.69
C VAL A 285 8.64 -31.23 6.07
N ASP A 286 8.44 -31.76 7.27
CA ASP A 286 7.12 -32.09 7.79
C ASP A 286 6.72 -31.14 8.91
N ASN A 287 5.44 -30.76 8.93
CA ASN A 287 4.85 -29.86 9.92
C ASN A 287 5.50 -28.47 9.99
N THR A 288 6.16 -28.05 8.91
CA THR A 288 6.73 -26.71 8.77
C THR A 288 6.70 -26.25 7.31
N ASP A 289 6.58 -24.95 7.12
CA ASP A 289 6.63 -24.31 5.82
C ASP A 289 8.00 -23.65 5.54
N THR A 290 8.99 -23.89 6.39
CA THR A 290 10.29 -23.23 6.32
C THR A 290 11.45 -24.20 6.25
N TYR A 291 12.51 -23.78 5.55
CA TYR A 291 13.80 -24.46 5.49
C TYR A 291 14.94 -23.45 5.69
N ALA A 292 15.90 -23.77 6.55
CA ALA A 292 17.06 -22.91 6.80
C ALA A 292 18.28 -23.39 6.00
N LEU A 293 18.85 -22.48 5.21
CA LEU A 293 20.19 -22.61 4.63
C LEU A 293 21.17 -21.95 5.59
N THR A 294 22.12 -22.70 6.11
CA THR A 294 23.13 -22.19 7.04
C THR A 294 24.44 -21.94 6.33
N ASP A 295 25.16 -20.89 6.73
CA ASP A 295 26.49 -20.53 6.23
C ASP A 295 26.56 -20.52 4.69
N VAL A 296 25.70 -19.71 4.06
CA VAL A 296 25.63 -19.64 2.61
C VAL A 296 26.92 -19.07 2.01
N THR A 297 27.38 -19.69 0.93
CA THR A 297 28.58 -19.26 0.19
C THR A 297 28.18 -18.65 -1.15
N ARG A 298 29.13 -18.03 -1.87
CA ARG A 298 28.91 -17.56 -3.25
C ARG A 298 28.36 -18.65 -4.17
N ASN A 299 28.69 -19.92 -3.92
CA ASN A 299 28.16 -21.06 -4.66
C ASN A 299 26.68 -21.36 -4.33
N SER A 300 26.12 -20.78 -3.28
CA SER A 300 24.70 -20.88 -2.95
C SER A 300 23.83 -19.95 -3.80
N THR A 301 24.41 -19.06 -4.60
CA THR A 301 23.67 -18.24 -5.58
C THR A 301 22.97 -19.14 -6.60
N GLY A 302 21.65 -18.97 -6.82
CA GLY A 302 20.91 -19.71 -7.83
C GLY A 302 19.43 -19.83 -7.51
N GLU A 303 18.74 -20.62 -8.34
CA GLU A 303 17.30 -20.86 -8.20
C GLU A 303 17.03 -21.95 -7.15
N TYR A 304 16.09 -21.65 -6.27
CA TYR A 304 15.50 -22.56 -5.28
C TYR A 304 14.03 -22.72 -5.57
N LYS A 305 13.50 -23.91 -5.31
CA LYS A 305 12.09 -24.21 -5.55
C LYS A 305 11.48 -24.90 -4.34
N CYS A 306 10.16 -24.75 -4.20
CA CYS A 306 9.40 -25.53 -3.23
C CYS A 306 8.08 -26.01 -3.81
N SER A 307 7.55 -27.09 -3.29
CA SER A 307 6.25 -27.66 -3.65
C SER A 307 5.61 -28.32 -2.41
N PRO A 308 4.28 -28.39 -2.32
CA PRO A 308 3.61 -29.26 -1.34
C PRO A 308 3.95 -30.74 -1.60
N VAL A 309 4.10 -31.53 -0.55
CA VAL A 309 4.41 -32.97 -0.68
C VAL A 309 3.36 -33.73 -1.49
N ASN A 310 2.10 -33.35 -1.35
CA ASN A 310 0.98 -33.98 -2.03
C ASN A 310 0.79 -33.53 -3.49
N ASN A 311 1.53 -32.51 -3.95
CA ASN A 311 1.45 -31.99 -5.32
C ASN A 311 2.78 -31.39 -5.80
N ASP A 312 3.70 -32.24 -6.22
CA ASP A 312 5.00 -31.83 -6.74
C ASP A 312 4.96 -31.01 -8.05
N LYS A 313 3.80 -30.97 -8.73
CA LYS A 313 3.65 -30.17 -9.96
C LYS A 313 3.44 -28.68 -9.66
N MET A 314 2.98 -28.35 -8.47
CA MET A 314 2.76 -26.97 -8.03
C MET A 314 4.02 -26.43 -7.41
N VAL A 315 4.80 -25.68 -8.15
CA VAL A 315 6.15 -25.23 -7.76
C VAL A 315 6.20 -23.71 -7.65
N GLY A 316 6.63 -23.24 -6.48
CA GLY A 316 7.09 -21.86 -6.29
C GLY A 316 8.59 -21.80 -6.43
N SER A 317 9.14 -20.77 -7.07
CA SER A 317 10.59 -20.60 -7.22
C SER A 317 11.06 -19.21 -6.84
N LYS A 318 12.33 -19.14 -6.40
CA LYS A 318 13.00 -17.88 -6.07
C LYS A 318 14.48 -17.97 -6.41
N ASN A 319 15.00 -16.96 -7.07
CA ASN A 319 16.42 -16.81 -7.29
C ASN A 319 17.04 -16.10 -6.07
N ILE A 320 18.11 -16.69 -5.51
CA ILE A 320 18.89 -16.14 -4.40
C ILE A 320 20.23 -15.72 -4.95
N VAL A 321 20.68 -14.52 -4.60
CA VAL A 321 22.00 -14.00 -4.90
C VAL A 321 22.73 -13.80 -3.60
N VAL A 322 23.87 -14.52 -3.43
CA VAL A 322 24.76 -14.35 -2.29
C VAL A 322 25.85 -13.38 -2.66
N HIS A 323 25.89 -12.25 -1.98
CA HIS A 323 26.85 -11.18 -2.25
C HIS A 323 28.18 -11.46 -1.57
N TYR A 324 29.27 -11.19 -2.30
CA TYR A 324 30.63 -11.31 -1.81
C TYR A 324 31.50 -10.21 -2.38
N LEU A 325 32.62 -9.95 -1.70
CA LEU A 325 33.62 -8.98 -2.11
C LEU A 325 34.99 -9.44 -1.69
N ASP A 326 35.90 -9.69 -2.65
CA ASP A 326 37.32 -9.91 -2.39
C ASP A 326 38.11 -8.74 -2.93
N VAL A 327 39.01 -8.20 -2.12
CA VAL A 327 39.84 -7.04 -2.47
C VAL A 327 41.27 -7.31 -2.03
N SER A 328 42.20 -7.19 -2.94
CA SER A 328 43.64 -7.16 -2.67
C SER A 328 44.27 -5.92 -3.27
N LEU A 329 45.31 -5.43 -2.65
CA LEU A 329 46.05 -4.25 -3.04
C LEU A 329 47.55 -4.59 -3.11
N ASN A 330 48.17 -4.27 -4.21
CA ASN A 330 49.60 -4.43 -4.42
C ASN A 330 50.17 -3.10 -4.94
N PRO A 331 51.15 -2.52 -4.27
CA PRO A 331 51.80 -3.02 -3.04
C PRO A 331 50.92 -2.78 -1.79
N SER A 332 51.29 -3.42 -0.69
CA SER A 332 50.62 -3.30 0.63
C SER A 332 51.68 -3.08 1.71
N GLY A 333 51.26 -2.55 2.86
CA GLY A 333 52.17 -2.26 3.98
C GLY A 333 52.98 -0.98 3.79
N LYS A 334 54.19 -0.90 4.37
CA LYS A 334 55.10 0.25 4.25
C LYS A 334 56.02 0.09 3.06
N ILE A 335 56.02 1.08 2.16
CA ILE A 335 56.79 1.12 0.94
C ILE A 335 57.74 2.33 1.01
N ILE A 336 59.02 2.10 0.81
CA ILE A 336 60.01 3.17 0.72
C ILE A 336 60.49 3.23 -0.72
N LYS A 337 60.42 4.40 -1.34
CA LYS A 337 60.83 4.68 -2.70
C LYS A 337 61.64 5.97 -2.74
N ASN A 338 62.50 6.09 -3.75
CA ASN A 338 63.22 7.36 -3.97
C ASN A 338 62.37 8.36 -4.75
N VAL A 339 62.64 9.65 -4.53
CA VAL A 339 62.06 10.71 -5.35
C VAL A 339 62.38 10.45 -6.83
N GLU A 340 61.42 10.80 -7.73
CA GLU A 340 61.47 10.57 -9.19
C GLU A 340 61.30 9.11 -9.63
N GLU A 341 61.29 8.11 -8.74
CA GLU A 341 60.89 6.77 -9.10
C GLU A 341 59.39 6.69 -9.43
N ALA A 342 59.01 5.63 -10.14
CA ALA A 342 57.61 5.28 -10.37
C ALA A 342 57.14 4.24 -9.36
N LEU A 343 55.83 4.26 -9.05
CA LEU A 343 55.18 3.23 -8.25
C LEU A 343 53.87 2.88 -8.93
N GLU A 344 53.74 1.62 -9.31
CA GLU A 344 52.48 1.08 -9.80
C GLU A 344 51.63 0.57 -8.64
N VAL A 345 50.37 1.03 -8.58
CA VAL A 345 49.39 0.57 -7.60
C VAL A 345 48.34 -0.24 -8.33
N GLN A 346 48.31 -1.53 -8.03
CA GLN A 346 47.36 -2.47 -8.62
C GLN A 346 46.34 -2.89 -7.57
N MET A 347 45.05 -2.71 -7.87
CA MET A 347 43.95 -3.19 -7.06
C MET A 347 43.22 -4.31 -7.81
N GLN A 348 43.20 -5.51 -7.21
CA GLN A 348 42.41 -6.63 -7.71
C GLN A 348 41.12 -6.71 -6.90
N LYS A 349 40.01 -6.88 -7.61
CA LYS A 349 38.69 -7.00 -7.01
C LYS A 349 37.92 -8.15 -7.66
N ASN A 350 37.22 -8.93 -6.84
CA ASN A 350 36.28 -9.94 -7.28
C ASN A 350 35.02 -9.80 -6.42
N ALA A 351 33.89 -9.55 -7.05
CA ALA A 351 32.65 -9.22 -6.35
C ALA A 351 31.43 -9.77 -7.10
N SER A 352 30.35 -9.93 -6.38
CA SER A 352 29.06 -10.44 -6.90
C SER A 352 28.30 -9.46 -7.78
N ALA A 353 28.65 -8.17 -7.74
CA ALA A 353 28.03 -7.09 -8.50
C ALA A 353 29.01 -5.92 -8.67
N ASP A 354 28.58 -4.87 -9.33
CA ASP A 354 29.38 -3.65 -9.51
C ASP A 354 29.75 -3.01 -8.18
N VAL A 355 31.04 -2.69 -8.06
CA VAL A 355 31.61 -2.13 -6.83
C VAL A 355 31.75 -0.61 -6.91
N LYS A 356 31.53 0.05 -5.78
CA LYS A 356 31.93 1.45 -5.57
C LYS A 356 33.31 1.47 -4.93
N VAL A 357 34.21 2.26 -5.50
CA VAL A 357 35.58 2.42 -5.01
C VAL A 357 35.81 3.86 -4.64
N SER A 358 36.37 4.11 -3.47
CA SER A 358 36.84 5.42 -3.03
C SER A 358 38.26 5.32 -2.50
N TRP A 359 39.02 6.39 -2.69
CA TRP A 359 40.39 6.51 -2.25
C TRP A 359 40.57 7.70 -1.33
N THR A 360 41.41 7.52 -0.32
CA THR A 360 41.83 8.60 0.58
C THR A 360 43.36 8.62 0.70
N LYS A 361 43.92 9.77 0.98
CA LYS A 361 45.30 9.98 1.40
C LYS A 361 45.27 10.74 2.71
N ASP A 362 45.92 10.20 3.75
CA ASP A 362 45.96 10.81 5.09
C ASP A 362 44.57 11.29 5.58
N ASN A 363 43.53 10.48 5.29
CA ASN A 363 42.09 10.74 5.51
C ASN A 363 41.44 11.79 4.60
N GLU A 364 42.16 12.40 3.68
CA GLU A 364 41.60 13.30 2.67
C GLU A 364 41.16 12.52 1.42
N LYS A 365 39.95 12.82 0.94
CA LYS A 365 39.35 12.11 -0.19
C LYS A 365 40.06 12.43 -1.50
N LEU A 366 40.47 11.40 -2.26
CA LEU A 366 40.99 11.51 -3.59
C LEU A 366 39.87 11.32 -4.62
N GLY A 367 39.95 12.09 -5.74
CA GLY A 367 38.94 11.98 -6.81
C GLY A 367 39.04 10.70 -7.64
N LYS A 368 40.21 10.04 -7.63
CA LYS A 368 40.53 8.82 -8.41
C LYS A 368 41.64 8.02 -7.74
N GLN A 369 41.88 6.81 -8.24
CA GLN A 369 43.04 5.99 -7.85
C GLN A 369 44.35 6.75 -8.03
N PRO A 370 45.26 6.73 -7.03
CA PRO A 370 46.55 7.39 -7.17
C PRO A 370 47.41 6.72 -8.26
N VAL A 371 48.08 7.55 -9.04
CA VAL A 371 49.02 7.14 -10.08
C VAL A 371 50.35 7.88 -9.88
N PHE A 372 51.42 7.14 -9.73
CA PHE A 372 52.74 7.68 -9.43
C PHE A 372 53.70 7.37 -10.57
N THR A 373 53.75 8.24 -11.57
CA THR A 373 54.70 8.15 -12.69
C THR A 373 56.08 8.68 -12.31
N GLN A 374 56.12 9.69 -11.44
CA GLN A 374 57.31 10.31 -10.89
C GLN A 374 57.02 10.80 -9.48
N LEU A 375 57.53 10.11 -8.49
CA LEU A 375 57.29 10.37 -7.09
C LEU A 375 57.89 11.69 -6.62
N LYS A 376 57.11 12.41 -5.80
CA LYS A 376 57.50 13.64 -5.12
C LYS A 376 57.45 13.42 -3.61
N TYR A 377 58.18 14.21 -2.82
CA TYR A 377 58.10 14.14 -1.36
C TYR A 377 56.67 14.32 -0.82
N SER A 378 55.88 15.15 -1.53
CA SER A 378 54.44 15.35 -1.19
C SER A 378 53.58 14.12 -1.39
N ASP A 379 54.05 13.09 -2.10
CA ASP A 379 53.30 11.85 -2.29
C ASP A 379 53.45 10.89 -1.12
N SER A 380 54.36 11.16 -0.17
CA SER A 380 54.39 10.44 1.10
C SER A 380 53.08 10.57 1.84
N GLY A 381 52.62 9.48 2.42
CA GLY A 381 51.35 9.45 3.17
C GLY A 381 50.76 8.05 3.26
N VAL A 382 49.64 7.92 3.95
CA VAL A 382 48.85 6.71 4.03
C VAL A 382 47.73 6.75 3.03
N TYR A 383 47.73 5.80 2.10
CA TYR A 383 46.70 5.63 1.09
C TYR A 383 45.80 4.50 1.48
N GLU A 384 44.49 4.76 1.50
CA GLU A 384 43.47 3.76 1.79
C GLU A 384 42.46 3.73 0.64
N CYS A 385 42.16 2.52 0.14
CA CYS A 385 41.03 2.30 -0.72
C CYS A 385 39.90 1.63 0.08
N GLU A 386 38.69 2.15 -0.08
CA GLU A 386 37.48 1.55 0.41
C GLU A 386 36.65 1.07 -0.79
N VAL A 387 36.29 -0.22 -0.78
CA VAL A 387 35.51 -0.87 -1.83
C VAL A 387 34.23 -1.40 -1.21
N SER A 388 33.10 -1.09 -1.82
CA SER A 388 31.81 -1.52 -1.33
C SER A 388 30.91 -2.10 -2.44
N VAL A 389 30.11 -3.12 -2.08
CA VAL A 389 29.10 -3.76 -2.91
C VAL A 389 27.99 -4.27 -2.01
N GLU A 390 26.72 -3.94 -2.31
CA GLU A 390 25.53 -4.48 -1.64
C GLU A 390 25.66 -4.56 -0.10
N GLY A 391 26.16 -3.48 0.53
CA GLY A 391 26.34 -3.38 1.98
C GLY A 391 27.53 -4.16 2.55
N ILE A 392 28.41 -4.70 1.71
CA ILE A 392 29.72 -5.23 2.11
C ILE A 392 30.75 -4.15 1.84
N THR A 393 31.61 -3.85 2.83
CA THR A 393 32.70 -2.88 2.68
C THR A 393 34.00 -3.50 3.11
N LYS A 394 35.03 -3.38 2.29
CA LYS A 394 36.41 -3.80 2.61
C LYS A 394 37.37 -2.65 2.36
N LYS A 395 38.33 -2.48 3.26
CA LYS A 395 39.39 -1.48 3.21
C LYS A 395 40.75 -2.14 3.02
N ARG A 396 41.61 -1.52 2.22
CA ARG A 396 43.03 -1.90 2.04
C ARG A 396 43.84 -0.63 2.00
N SER A 397 45.05 -0.68 2.55
CA SER A 397 45.91 0.48 2.64
C SER A 397 47.37 0.13 2.41
N PHE A 398 48.15 1.14 2.01
CA PHE A 398 49.59 1.11 2.03
C PHE A 398 50.12 2.47 2.53
N GLN A 399 51.29 2.48 3.14
CA GLN A 399 52.03 3.69 3.53
C GLN A 399 53.17 3.91 2.58
N LEU A 400 53.15 5.03 1.84
CA LEU A 400 54.22 5.44 0.98
C LEU A 400 55.13 6.42 1.69
N VAL A 401 56.44 6.14 1.65
CA VAL A 401 57.51 7.04 2.13
C VAL A 401 58.42 7.33 0.97
N VAL A 402 58.47 8.58 0.51
CA VAL A 402 59.36 9.03 -0.54
C VAL A 402 60.59 9.64 0.10
N GLU A 403 61.77 9.01 -0.12
CA GLU A 403 63.04 9.45 0.40
C GLU A 403 63.92 10.07 -0.73
N GLY A 404 64.85 10.94 -0.36
CA GLY A 404 65.84 11.51 -1.30
C GLY A 404 66.80 12.45 -0.59
N LYS A 405 67.97 12.66 -1.25
CA LYS A 405 68.93 13.66 -0.77
C LYS A 405 68.28 15.04 -0.79
N PRO A 406 68.65 15.93 0.13
CA PRO A 406 68.11 17.27 0.14
C PRO A 406 68.60 18.09 -1.08
N VAL A 407 67.75 19.00 -1.55
CA VAL A 407 68.04 19.96 -2.61
C VAL A 407 67.58 21.34 -2.19
N ILE A 408 68.47 22.30 -2.24
CA ILE A 408 68.15 23.69 -1.94
C ILE A 408 67.41 24.28 -3.15
N LYS A 409 66.16 24.58 -2.99
CA LYS A 409 65.30 25.16 -4.05
C LYS A 409 65.54 26.64 -4.19
N LYS A 410 65.66 27.34 -3.05
CA LYS A 410 65.80 28.79 -3.01
C LYS A 410 66.73 29.22 -1.87
N LEU A 411 67.69 30.09 -2.19
CA LEU A 411 68.46 30.80 -1.20
C LEU A 411 68.30 32.30 -1.50
N ASP A 412 67.75 33.03 -0.54
CA ASP A 412 67.37 34.43 -0.73
C ASP A 412 67.80 35.28 0.43
N LYS A 413 67.90 36.59 0.22
CA LYS A 413 68.23 37.58 1.28
C LYS A 413 67.22 38.71 1.27
N LYS A 414 66.80 39.15 2.45
CA LYS A 414 65.94 40.30 2.65
C LYS A 414 66.53 41.23 3.68
N ARG A 415 66.26 42.52 3.57
CA ARG A 415 66.53 43.48 4.64
C ARG A 415 65.54 43.23 5.75
N GLY A 416 66.02 43.11 7.00
CA GLY A 416 65.16 42.95 8.16
C GLY A 416 64.43 44.24 8.49
N ASP A 417 63.43 44.11 9.30
CA ASP A 417 62.65 45.23 9.84
C ASP A 417 63.62 46.24 10.53
N GLU A 418 63.36 47.50 10.43
CA GLU A 418 64.19 48.58 10.91
C GLU A 418 65.54 48.75 10.15
N GLY A 419 65.88 47.89 9.15
CA GLY A 419 67.10 48.06 8.33
C GLY A 419 68.44 47.79 9.02
N LYS A 420 68.42 47.30 10.26
CA LYS A 420 69.61 47.07 11.08
C LYS A 420 70.25 45.69 10.91
N HIS A 421 69.60 44.77 10.26
CA HIS A 421 70.08 43.40 10.03
C HIS A 421 69.61 42.87 8.67
N LYS A 422 70.14 41.74 8.26
CA LYS A 422 69.68 41.00 7.06
C LYS A 422 69.15 39.64 7.48
N VAL A 423 68.07 39.23 6.84
CA VAL A 423 67.46 37.90 6.97
C VAL A 423 67.78 37.10 5.74
N LEU A 424 68.51 36.00 5.91
CA LEU A 424 68.77 35.02 4.86
C LEU A 424 67.77 33.87 5.00
N MET A 425 67.24 33.39 3.92
CA MET A 425 66.23 32.36 3.87
C MET A 425 66.69 31.23 2.93
N CYS A 426 66.81 30.03 3.48
CA CYS A 426 67.17 28.82 2.75
C CYS A 426 65.94 27.90 2.73
N GLU A 427 65.36 27.71 1.55
CA GLU A 427 64.26 26.79 1.31
C GLU A 427 64.82 25.52 0.69
N ALA A 428 64.58 24.38 1.31
CA ALA A 428 65.08 23.11 0.82
C ALA A 428 63.97 22.02 0.83
N GLU A 429 64.13 21.07 -0.02
CA GLU A 429 63.28 19.86 -0.08
C GLU A 429 64.20 18.64 0.09
N GLY A 430 63.74 17.68 0.93
CA GLY A 430 64.44 16.42 1.16
C GLY A 430 63.71 15.56 2.18
N SER A 431 63.92 14.25 2.12
CA SER A 431 63.35 13.30 3.09
C SER A 431 64.34 12.15 3.31
N PRO A 432 64.65 11.74 4.53
CA PRO A 432 64.13 12.26 5.82
C PRO A 432 64.43 13.74 6.01
N LYS A 433 63.76 14.37 7.03
CA LYS A 433 63.92 15.78 7.34
C LYS A 433 65.37 16.19 7.33
N PRO A 434 65.77 17.19 6.50
CA PRO A 434 67.13 17.66 6.44
C PRO A 434 67.48 18.51 7.65
N THR A 435 68.76 18.54 8.04
CA THR A 435 69.36 19.52 8.92
C THR A 435 69.97 20.66 8.09
N VAL A 436 69.79 21.89 8.54
CA VAL A 436 70.29 23.08 7.87
C VAL A 436 71.42 23.69 8.68
N GLN A 437 72.55 23.94 8.05
CA GLN A 437 73.72 24.59 8.68
C GLN A 437 74.11 25.82 7.86
N TRP A 438 74.54 26.85 8.53
CA TRP A 438 75.00 28.09 7.94
C TRP A 438 76.50 28.31 8.25
N SER A 439 77.22 28.89 7.32
CA SER A 439 78.66 29.24 7.50
C SER A 439 78.86 30.43 8.45
N ILE A 440 77.80 31.04 8.95
CA ILE A 440 77.80 32.19 9.85
C ILE A 440 76.90 31.98 11.03
N ASN A 441 77.26 32.56 12.19
CA ASN A 441 76.40 32.54 13.36
C ASN A 441 75.35 33.67 13.29
N GLY A 442 74.13 33.37 13.78
CA GLY A 442 73.03 34.31 13.85
C GLY A 442 71.83 33.71 14.58
N THR A 443 70.78 34.48 14.72
CA THR A 443 69.50 33.98 15.28
C THR A 443 68.74 33.32 14.16
N TYR A 444 68.29 32.06 14.38
CA TYR A 444 67.62 31.31 13.33
C TYR A 444 66.20 30.95 13.71
N GLU A 445 65.32 30.82 12.70
CA GLU A 445 63.96 30.33 12.76
C GLU A 445 63.80 29.22 11.72
N GLU A 446 63.15 28.13 12.12
CA GLU A 446 62.85 27.00 11.21
C GLU A 446 61.32 26.89 11.05
N SER A 447 60.86 26.77 9.80
CA SER A 447 59.47 26.49 9.50
C SER A 447 59.12 25.04 9.84
N PRO A 448 57.82 24.71 10.04
CA PRO A 448 57.37 23.33 10.11
C PRO A 448 57.81 22.55 8.88
N TYR A 449 58.29 21.33 9.10
CA TYR A 449 58.66 20.40 8.00
C TYR A 449 57.38 19.74 7.48
N ILE A 450 56.98 20.12 6.28
CA ILE A 450 55.73 19.61 5.66
C ILE A 450 56.04 19.18 4.21
N ASN A 451 55.55 17.99 3.85
CA ASN A 451 55.68 17.47 2.45
C ASN A 451 57.11 17.49 1.89
N GLY A 452 58.09 17.18 2.76
CA GLY A 452 59.49 17.19 2.37
C GLY A 452 60.11 18.55 2.32
N LYS A 453 59.44 19.66 2.61
CA LYS A 453 59.89 21.02 2.55
C LYS A 453 60.28 21.56 3.91
N ILE A 454 61.37 22.33 3.97
CA ILE A 454 61.83 23.06 5.12
C ILE A 454 62.30 24.45 4.70
N THR A 455 62.00 25.46 5.48
CA THR A 455 62.54 26.81 5.32
C THR A 455 63.27 27.19 6.60
N HIS A 456 64.55 27.49 6.47
CA HIS A 456 65.36 27.92 7.58
C HIS A 456 65.79 29.36 7.34
N LYS A 457 65.55 30.24 8.26
CA LYS A 457 65.92 31.64 8.20
C LYS A 457 67.01 31.91 9.24
N ILE A 458 67.98 32.72 8.87
CA ILE A 458 68.98 33.24 9.81
C ILE A 458 69.01 34.76 9.76
N THR A 459 69.02 35.42 10.91
CA THR A 459 69.16 36.85 11.04
C THR A 459 70.60 37.16 11.37
N VAL A 460 71.28 37.96 10.52
CA VAL A 460 72.70 38.29 10.60
C VAL A 460 72.92 39.79 10.54
N LEU A 461 74.04 40.24 11.19
CA LEU A 461 74.50 41.64 11.19
C LEU A 461 75.87 41.73 10.45
N PRO A 462 75.87 41.75 9.13
CA PRO A 462 77.13 41.78 8.37
C PRO A 462 77.84 43.10 8.54
N ARG A 463 79.08 43.05 9.06
CA ARG A 463 79.97 44.21 9.22
C ARG A 463 80.79 44.50 7.93
N GLU A 464 80.97 43.47 7.14
CA GLU A 464 81.70 43.51 5.84
C GLU A 464 80.94 42.66 4.79
N ASN A 465 81.33 42.78 3.50
CA ASN A 465 80.81 41.95 2.45
C ASN A 465 81.32 40.52 2.65
N LEU A 466 80.41 39.55 2.77
CA LEU A 466 80.77 38.15 2.98
C LEU A 466 79.90 37.20 2.15
N THR A 467 80.48 36.09 1.79
CA THR A 467 79.72 35.00 1.20
C THR A 467 79.25 34.07 2.27
N VAL A 468 77.93 33.86 2.32
CA VAL A 468 77.28 32.95 3.28
C VAL A 468 76.81 31.72 2.60
N THR A 469 77.17 30.55 3.12
CA THR A 469 76.83 29.25 2.59
C THR A 469 75.70 28.67 3.43
N CYS A 470 74.62 28.22 2.82
CA CYS A 470 73.64 27.33 3.38
C CYS A 470 73.95 25.89 2.95
N MET A 471 74.17 25.00 3.93
CA MET A 471 74.36 23.57 3.71
C MET A 471 73.17 22.83 4.30
N VAL A 472 72.55 21.96 3.50
CA VAL A 472 71.40 21.14 3.87
C VAL A 472 71.76 19.68 3.73
N SER A 473 71.62 18.87 4.77
CA SER A 473 72.05 17.45 4.74
C SER A 473 71.06 16.53 5.42
N ASN A 474 70.94 15.31 4.92
CA ASN A 474 70.26 14.17 5.58
C ASN A 474 71.13 12.90 5.39
N LYS A 475 70.60 11.74 5.87
CA LYS A 475 71.33 10.43 5.73
C LYS A 475 71.66 10.02 4.27
N LEU A 476 70.99 10.61 3.28
CA LEU A 476 71.14 10.25 1.85
C LEU A 476 72.06 11.20 1.07
N GLY A 477 72.48 12.30 1.69
CA GLY A 477 73.37 13.23 1.04
C GLY A 477 73.23 14.67 1.53
N ALA A 478 73.92 15.58 0.87
CA ALA A 478 73.90 17.02 1.16
C ALA A 478 73.84 17.86 -0.10
N ASP A 479 73.34 19.08 0.03
CA ASP A 479 73.36 20.14 -0.98
C ASP A 479 73.85 21.47 -0.36
N THR A 480 74.56 22.29 -1.13
CA THR A 480 75.11 23.59 -0.64
C THR A 480 74.82 24.66 -1.65
N LYS A 481 74.46 25.86 -1.16
CA LYS A 481 74.35 27.07 -1.98
C LYS A 481 74.94 28.26 -1.25
N GLU A 482 75.48 29.17 -2.02
CA GLU A 482 76.14 30.38 -1.52
C GLU A 482 75.37 31.64 -1.93
N ILE A 483 75.39 32.64 -1.08
CA ILE A 483 74.83 33.96 -1.37
C ILE A 483 75.75 35.05 -0.86
N LEU A 484 76.01 36.02 -1.70
CA LEU A 484 76.75 37.20 -1.30
C LEU A 484 75.90 38.15 -0.50
N VAL A 485 76.39 38.54 0.67
CA VAL A 485 75.70 39.41 1.59
C VAL A 485 76.52 40.68 1.78
N SER A 486 76.02 41.80 1.28
CA SER A 486 76.69 43.10 1.38
C SER A 486 76.60 43.65 2.79
N SER A 487 77.61 44.41 3.28
CA SER A 487 77.56 45.06 4.58
C SER A 487 76.51 46.16 4.59
N LEU A 488 75.88 46.34 5.76
CA LEU A 488 74.87 47.37 5.94
C LEU A 488 75.41 48.80 5.80
N PHE A 489 76.75 48.97 6.00
CA PHE A 489 77.43 50.26 5.89
C PHE A 489 77.70 50.68 4.43
N GLU A 490 77.85 49.75 3.52
CA GLU A 490 78.02 50.06 2.10
C GLU A 490 76.73 50.38 1.38
N GLU A 491 75.60 49.76 1.79
CA GLU A 491 74.33 50.11 1.21
C GLU A 491 73.84 51.51 1.60
N GLU A 492 74.27 52.06 2.75
CA GLU A 492 73.95 53.43 3.15
C GLU A 492 74.82 54.45 2.32
N ARG A 493 76.06 54.11 1.95
CA ARG A 493 76.87 54.95 1.09
C ARG A 493 76.37 54.98 -0.38
N GLY A 494 75.78 53.90 -0.85
CA GLY A 494 75.18 53.82 -2.19
C GLY A 494 73.89 54.64 -2.36
N LYS A 495 73.22 54.99 -1.29
CA LYS A 495 71.99 55.79 -1.30
C LYS A 495 72.20 57.31 -1.32
N GLN A 496 73.46 57.80 -1.12
CA GLN A 496 73.75 59.24 -1.16
C GLN A 496 74.21 59.79 -2.53
N LYS A 497 74.28 59.01 -3.61
CA LYS A 497 74.53 59.47 -4.97
C LYS A 497 73.51 58.91 -5.96
N GLY A 498 72.51 59.69 -6.20
CA GLY A 498 71.52 59.42 -7.26
C GLY A 498 70.27 60.26 -7.15
N THR A 499 70.29 61.41 -7.80
CA THR A 499 69.17 62.30 -8.07
C THR A 499 68.02 61.56 -8.76
N PRO A 500 66.75 61.93 -8.53
CA PRO A 500 65.65 61.16 -9.05
C PRO A 500 65.41 61.36 -10.54
N GLY A 501 65.34 60.29 -11.25
CA GLY A 501 64.83 60.28 -12.65
C GLY A 501 63.31 59.92 -12.61
N GLU A 502 62.53 60.93 -12.88
CA GLU A 502 61.09 60.79 -13.20
C GLU A 502 60.98 59.93 -14.46
N GLY A 503 60.32 58.80 -14.38
CA GLY A 503 60.04 58.04 -15.61
C GLY A 503 59.35 56.68 -15.44
N GLU A 504 59.33 56.09 -14.25
CA GLU A 504 58.87 54.70 -14.10
C GLU A 504 57.44 54.49 -13.54
N ASP A 505 56.84 55.56 -12.99
CA ASP A 505 55.50 55.41 -12.40
C ASP A 505 54.34 55.56 -13.38
N GLN A 506 54.55 56.18 -14.56
CA GLN A 506 53.49 56.29 -15.56
C GLN A 506 53.24 54.99 -16.30
N ALA A 507 54.24 54.13 -16.53
CA ALA A 507 54.05 52.84 -17.19
C ALA A 507 53.27 51.86 -16.34
N LYS A 508 53.44 51.88 -15.02
CA LYS A 508 52.68 51.01 -14.10
C LYS A 508 51.22 51.45 -13.97
N LEU A 509 50.96 52.76 -14.05
CA LEU A 509 49.60 53.30 -14.01
C LEU A 509 48.81 52.96 -15.30
N ILE A 510 49.48 53.05 -16.48
CA ILE A 510 48.89 52.73 -17.78
C ILE A 510 48.60 51.22 -17.87
N VAL A 511 49.51 50.34 -17.41
CA VAL A 511 49.25 48.89 -17.39
C VAL A 511 48.14 48.54 -16.43
N GLY A 512 48.04 49.17 -15.26
CA GLY A 512 46.93 48.98 -14.30
C GLY A 512 45.57 49.38 -14.87
N ILE A 513 45.50 50.51 -15.60
CA ILE A 513 44.28 50.98 -16.25
C ILE A 513 43.84 50.04 -17.40
N VAL A 514 44.80 49.58 -18.21
CA VAL A 514 44.49 48.65 -19.33
C VAL A 514 44.00 47.29 -18.82
N VAL A 515 44.64 46.74 -17.78
CA VAL A 515 44.20 45.50 -17.15
C VAL A 515 42.83 45.66 -16.49
N GLY A 516 42.60 46.81 -15.83
CA GLY A 516 41.29 47.14 -15.23
C GLY A 516 40.17 47.24 -16.28
N LEU A 517 40.45 47.84 -17.44
CA LEU A 517 39.45 47.94 -18.53
C LEU A 517 39.16 46.60 -19.17
N ILE A 518 40.15 45.71 -19.31
CA ILE A 518 39.98 44.36 -19.85
C ILE A 518 39.12 43.52 -18.89
N LEU A 519 39.36 43.61 -17.57
CA LEU A 519 38.57 42.94 -16.56
C LEU A 519 37.13 43.46 -16.52
N ALA A 520 36.93 44.77 -16.64
CA ALA A 520 35.62 45.38 -16.72
C ALA A 520 34.84 44.92 -17.99
N ALA A 521 35.54 44.85 -19.15
CA ALA A 521 34.94 44.35 -20.39
C ALA A 521 34.53 42.87 -20.30
N MET A 522 35.36 42.03 -19.62
CA MET A 522 35.00 40.63 -19.39
C MET A 522 33.78 40.49 -18.44
N ILE A 523 33.71 41.32 -17.40
CA ILE A 523 32.55 41.31 -16.49
C ILE A 523 31.28 41.74 -17.24
N VAL A 524 31.33 42.78 -18.06
CA VAL A 524 30.23 43.21 -18.91
C VAL A 524 29.85 42.13 -19.91
N GLY A 525 30.82 41.45 -20.52
CA GLY A 525 30.59 40.31 -21.42
C GLY A 525 29.88 39.14 -20.71
N ILE A 526 30.28 38.82 -19.48
CA ILE A 526 29.68 37.75 -18.69
C ILE A 526 28.25 38.15 -18.30
N ILE A 527 28.03 39.40 -17.86
CA ILE A 527 26.71 39.93 -17.54
C ILE A 527 25.79 39.92 -18.77
N TYR A 528 26.31 40.33 -19.94
CA TYR A 528 25.58 40.28 -21.20
C TYR A 528 25.25 38.83 -21.62
N TRP A 529 26.17 37.90 -21.44
CA TRP A 529 25.97 36.48 -21.71
C TRP A 529 24.91 35.87 -20.78
N ILE A 530 24.95 36.22 -19.47
CA ILE A 530 23.94 35.79 -18.50
C ILE A 530 22.57 36.41 -18.84
N TYR A 531 22.54 37.67 -19.28
CA TYR A 531 21.32 38.35 -19.72
C TYR A 531 20.73 37.69 -20.97
N GLN A 532 21.53 37.37 -21.95
CA GLN A 532 21.15 36.62 -23.16
C GLN A 532 20.63 35.21 -22.82
N LYS A 533 21.25 34.54 -21.85
CA LYS A 533 20.83 33.22 -21.40
C LYS A 533 19.49 33.28 -20.62
N LYS A 534 19.26 34.36 -19.86
CA LYS A 534 17.99 34.59 -19.13
C LYS A 534 16.86 35.05 -20.07
N SER A 535 17.17 35.74 -21.15
CA SER A 535 16.19 36.17 -22.14
C SER A 535 15.65 35.02 -23.01
N LYS A 536 16.32 33.87 -23.05
CA LYS A 536 15.84 32.66 -23.75
C LYS A 536 15.03 31.68 -22.86
N GLN A 537 14.81 32.02 -21.58
CA GLN A 537 14.04 31.22 -20.63
C GLN A 537 12.92 32.01 -19.95
N GLY A 538 12.24 32.86 -20.70
CA GLY A 538 11.14 33.65 -20.15
C GLY A 538 9.99 33.77 -21.13
N SER A 539 9.20 32.75 -21.30
CA SER A 539 7.82 32.90 -21.72
C SER A 539 7.05 31.60 -21.48
N TRP A 540 6.43 31.51 -20.33
CA TRP A 540 5.09 30.93 -20.18
C TRP A 540 4.44 31.55 -18.95
N LYS A 541 3.40 32.27 -19.21
CA LYS A 541 2.57 33.03 -18.28
C LYS A 541 1.59 32.14 -17.54
N THR A 542 1.38 32.49 -16.31
CA THR A 542 0.14 32.56 -15.52
C THR A 542 -1.16 32.66 -16.34
N GLY A 543 -2.18 31.93 -15.89
CA GLY A 543 -3.59 32.06 -16.23
C GLY A 543 -4.34 30.86 -15.70
N GLU A 544 -4.82 30.98 -14.51
CA GLU A 544 -6.19 30.93 -14.00
C GLU A 544 -7.17 29.92 -14.60
N LYS A 545 -7.71 29.10 -13.67
CA LYS A 545 -9.10 28.65 -13.47
C LYS A 545 -10.00 28.38 -14.70
N GLU A 546 -10.52 27.19 -14.80
CA GLU A 546 -11.87 26.73 -14.43
C GLU A 546 -12.21 25.36 -15.03
N ARG A 547 -12.86 24.54 -14.22
CA ARG A 547 -13.94 23.56 -14.44
C ARG A 547 -14.23 23.10 -15.87
N GLY A 548 -14.41 21.81 -15.98
CA GLY A 548 -15.34 21.24 -16.94
C GLY A 548 -15.01 19.83 -17.39
N THR A 549 -15.63 18.88 -16.75
CA THR A 549 -16.29 17.68 -17.29
C THR A 549 -15.87 17.14 -18.65
N SER A 550 -15.76 15.83 -18.63
CA SER A 550 -16.28 14.88 -19.61
C SER A 550 -15.45 14.54 -20.84
N GLU A 551 -15.28 13.24 -20.89
CA GLU A 551 -15.54 12.38 -22.06
C GLU A 551 -14.57 12.43 -23.24
N GLU A 552 -14.11 11.28 -23.45
CA GLU A 552 -14.37 10.40 -24.60
C GLU A 552 -13.32 10.37 -25.70
N SER A 553 -12.93 9.17 -25.90
CA SER A 553 -12.86 8.50 -27.20
C SER A 553 -11.62 8.56 -28.04
N LYS A 554 -11.15 7.32 -28.27
CA LYS A 554 -10.82 6.74 -29.59
C LYS A 554 -9.58 7.30 -30.27
N LYS A 555 -8.77 6.54 -30.84
CA LYS A 555 -8.80 5.34 -31.68
C LYS A 555 -7.40 5.09 -32.23
N LEU A 556 -7.10 3.82 -32.45
CA LEU A 556 -6.56 3.21 -33.67
C LEU A 556 -5.13 3.61 -34.07
N GLU A 557 -4.24 2.73 -34.43
CA GLU A 557 -4.21 1.69 -35.47
C GLU A 557 -3.01 0.79 -35.17
N GLU A 558 -3.10 -0.52 -35.12
CA GLU A 558 -3.04 -1.45 -36.27
C GLU A 558 -1.70 -1.42 -37.02
N ASN A 559 -0.93 -2.51 -36.92
CA ASN A 559 -0.69 -3.39 -38.04
C ASN A 559 0.21 -4.59 -37.67
N ASN A 560 -0.33 -5.78 -37.78
CA ASN A 560 0.02 -6.84 -38.70
C ASN A 560 1.47 -7.37 -38.71
N HIS A 561 1.69 -8.61 -38.31
CA HIS A 561 1.90 -9.69 -39.25
C HIS A 561 2.00 -11.06 -38.56
N LYS A 562 1.13 -11.96 -38.92
CA LYS A 562 1.24 -13.43 -38.93
C LYS A 562 2.06 -13.80 -40.18
N PRO A 563 2.61 -15.01 -40.44
CA PRO A 563 2.09 -16.32 -40.02
C PRO A 563 3.14 -17.43 -39.78
N GLU A 564 2.59 -18.62 -39.41
CA GLU A 564 2.93 -20.02 -39.76
C GLU A 564 4.30 -20.58 -39.27
N VAL A 565 4.32 -21.65 -38.61
CA VAL A 565 3.83 -23.06 -38.82
C VAL A 565 3.52 -23.66 -37.43
#